data_df161af0db33c5f69ef50f94595df019
#
_entry.id   df161af0db33c5f69ef50f94595df019
#
_cell.length_a   1.000
_cell.length_b   1.000
_cell.length_c   1.000
_cell.angle_alpha   90.00
_cell.angle_beta   90.00
_cell.angle_gamma   90.00
#
_symmetry.space_group_name_H-M   'P 1'
#
loop_
_entity.id
_entity.type
_entity.pdbx_description
1 polymer ?
#
loop_
_entity_poly.entity_id
_entity_poly.type
_entity_poly.pdbx_seq_one_letter_code
_entity_poly.pdbx_strand_id
1 'polypeptide(L)'
;MLPTLRPGDVLLVSYRRTPRTGGLVVARFADGTVAVKRAVERRRTRTGASGWWLLSDNPDRGVDSRHRGVVADADVIAVPLLRLWPRPRPLDRRRL
;
A
#
# COMPACT_ATOMS: atom_id res chain seq x y z
N MET A 1 -4.83 7.77 2.82
CA MET A 1 -4.17 8.05 1.53
C MET A 1 -5.10 8.86 0.64
N LEU A 2 -4.84 10.13 0.61
CA LEU A 2 -5.62 11.03 -0.25
C LEU A 2 -4.98 11.10 -1.63
N PRO A 3 -5.76 11.21 -2.72
CA PRO A 3 -7.21 11.38 -2.74
C PRO A 3 -7.99 10.07 -2.70
N THR A 4 -7.31 8.92 -2.84
CA THR A 4 -7.98 7.62 -2.97
C THR A 4 -8.74 7.26 -1.71
N LEU A 5 -8.13 7.43 -0.56
CA LEU A 5 -8.71 7.11 0.74
C LEU A 5 -8.55 8.28 1.67
N ARG A 6 -9.48 8.42 2.61
CA ARG A 6 -9.49 9.48 3.60
C ARG A 6 -9.46 8.89 5.00
N PRO A 7 -8.97 9.64 5.98
CA PRO A 7 -9.08 9.20 7.38
C PRO A 7 -10.54 8.88 7.71
N GLY A 8 -10.75 7.77 8.40
CA GLY A 8 -12.09 7.32 8.75
C GLY A 8 -12.71 6.35 7.78
N ASP A 9 -12.11 6.15 6.61
CA ASP A 9 -12.60 5.14 5.67
C ASP A 9 -12.43 3.75 6.29
N VAL A 10 -13.43 2.89 6.09
CA VAL A 10 -13.41 1.51 6.54
C VAL A 10 -13.17 0.62 5.34
N LEU A 11 -12.17 -0.26 5.45
CA LEU A 11 -11.73 -1.10 4.34
C LEU A 11 -11.95 -2.57 4.62
N LEU A 12 -12.26 -3.31 3.56
CA LEU A 12 -12.17 -4.76 3.56
C LEU A 12 -10.83 -5.12 2.96
N VAL A 13 -10.02 -5.91 3.69
CA VAL A 13 -8.68 -6.28 3.23
C VAL A 13 -8.55 -7.79 3.16
N SER A 14 -7.62 -8.25 2.33
CA SER A 14 -7.28 -9.67 2.23
C SER A 14 -5.83 -9.85 2.66
N TYR A 15 -5.60 -10.82 3.54
CA TYR A 15 -4.27 -11.20 3.96
C TYR A 15 -3.65 -12.27 3.05
N ARG A 16 -4.40 -12.75 2.08
CA ARG A 16 -3.96 -13.82 1.19
C ARG A 16 -3.66 -13.36 -0.23
N ARG A 17 -4.22 -12.21 -0.61
CA ARG A 17 -4.09 -11.71 -1.98
C ARG A 17 -2.66 -11.27 -2.25
N THR A 18 -2.14 -11.63 -3.41
CA THR A 18 -0.82 -11.18 -3.83
C THR A 18 -0.90 -9.74 -4.30
N PRO A 19 -0.02 -8.86 -3.81
CA PRO A 19 0.03 -7.49 -4.32
C PRO A 19 0.32 -7.45 -5.81
N ARG A 20 -0.22 -6.45 -6.49
CA ARG A 20 -0.01 -6.22 -7.91
C ARG A 20 0.58 -4.86 -8.16
N THR A 21 1.40 -4.77 -9.20
CA THR A 21 1.91 -3.48 -9.66
C THR A 21 0.73 -2.57 -9.98
N GLY A 22 0.74 -1.37 -9.40
CA GLY A 22 -0.34 -0.41 -9.56
C GLY A 22 -1.47 -0.55 -8.56
N GLY A 23 -1.48 -1.61 -7.75
CA GLY A 23 -2.51 -1.80 -6.75
C GLY A 23 -2.15 -1.20 -5.40
N LEU A 24 -3.13 -1.18 -4.50
CA LEU A 24 -2.90 -0.72 -3.14
C LEU A 24 -2.46 -1.87 -2.25
N VAL A 25 -1.68 -1.54 -1.24
CA VAL A 25 -1.27 -2.49 -0.21
C VAL A 25 -1.31 -1.83 1.15
N VAL A 26 -1.48 -2.64 2.19
CA VAL A 26 -1.26 -2.23 3.58
C VAL A 26 0.12 -2.71 3.96
N ALA A 27 0.98 -1.81 4.38
CA ALA A 27 2.38 -2.16 4.66
C ALA A 27 2.84 -1.58 5.98
N ARG A 28 3.81 -2.25 6.57
CA ARG A 28 4.52 -1.76 7.76
C ARG A 28 5.88 -1.29 7.35
N PHE A 29 6.19 -0.03 7.66
CA PHE A 29 7.52 0.53 7.42
C PHE A 29 8.46 0.23 8.58
N ALA A 30 9.75 0.46 8.35
CA ALA A 30 10.77 0.11 9.34
C ALA A 30 10.58 0.80 10.69
N ASP A 31 9.95 1.97 10.71
CA ASP A 31 9.68 2.69 11.96
C ASP A 31 8.41 2.22 12.66
N GLY A 32 7.77 1.17 12.16
CA GLY A 32 6.54 0.62 12.73
C GLY A 32 5.25 1.24 12.20
N THR A 33 5.34 2.26 11.37
CA THR A 33 4.16 2.88 10.78
C THR A 33 3.46 1.89 9.85
N VAL A 34 2.14 1.75 10.02
CA VAL A 34 1.32 0.93 9.14
C VAL A 34 0.44 1.86 8.32
N ALA A 35 0.46 1.70 7.01
CA ALA A 35 -0.25 2.61 6.12
C ALA A 35 -0.64 1.92 4.82
N VAL A 36 -1.63 2.51 4.13
CA VAL A 36 -2.05 2.07 2.80
C VAL A 36 -1.27 2.89 1.78
N LYS A 37 -0.60 2.20 0.86
CA LYS A 37 0.21 2.83 -0.17
C LYS A 37 -0.01 2.14 -1.51
N ARG A 38 0.48 2.79 -2.58
CA ARG A 38 0.41 2.24 -3.94
C ARG A 38 1.69 1.46 -4.24
N ALA A 39 1.55 0.20 -4.65
CA ALA A 39 2.70 -0.63 -5.03
C ALA A 39 3.08 -0.28 -6.47
N VAL A 40 4.23 0.36 -6.65
CA VAL A 40 4.62 0.92 -7.93
C VAL A 40 5.46 -0.05 -8.74
N GLU A 41 6.44 -0.68 -8.11
CA GLU A 41 7.28 -1.65 -8.80
C GLU A 41 7.98 -2.57 -7.80
N ARG A 42 8.36 -3.74 -8.30
CA ARG A 42 9.16 -4.68 -7.53
C ARG A 42 10.59 -4.17 -7.46
N ARG A 43 11.18 -4.28 -6.28
CA ARG A 43 12.59 -3.94 -6.05
C ARG A 43 13.16 -4.85 -4.99
N ARG A 44 14.48 -4.80 -4.82
CA ARG A 44 15.13 -5.54 -3.74
C ARG A 44 15.50 -4.60 -2.62
N THR A 45 15.43 -5.11 -1.40
CA THR A 45 15.91 -4.37 -0.23
C THR A 45 17.42 -4.31 -0.25
N ARG A 46 18.02 -3.56 0.68
CA ARG A 46 19.46 -3.48 0.83
C ARG A 46 20.12 -4.82 1.03
N THR A 47 19.42 -5.73 1.72
CA THR A 47 19.95 -7.07 2.00
C THR A 47 19.63 -8.07 0.90
N GLY A 48 19.01 -7.64 -0.19
CA GLY A 48 18.71 -8.50 -1.33
C GLY A 48 17.36 -9.19 -1.30
N ALA A 49 16.55 -8.97 -0.28
CA ALA A 49 15.21 -9.55 -0.20
C ALA A 49 14.28 -8.89 -1.22
N SER A 50 13.33 -9.67 -1.74
CA SER A 50 12.30 -9.13 -2.62
C SER A 50 11.40 -8.17 -1.86
N GLY A 51 11.00 -7.10 -2.52
CA GLY A 51 10.13 -6.11 -1.91
C GLY A 51 9.46 -5.23 -2.94
N TRP A 52 8.82 -4.17 -2.42
CA TRP A 52 8.06 -3.25 -3.22
C TRP A 52 8.48 -1.82 -2.97
N TRP A 53 8.47 -1.03 -4.04
CA TRP A 53 8.58 0.41 -3.95
C TRP A 53 7.16 0.94 -3.81
N LEU A 54 6.86 1.56 -2.69
CA LEU A 54 5.52 2.00 -2.33
C LEU A 54 5.46 3.52 -2.30
N LEU A 55 4.45 4.08 -2.94
CA LEU A 55 4.27 5.52 -2.98
C LEU A 55 2.88 5.91 -2.50
N SER A 56 2.79 7.10 -1.90
CA SER A 56 1.52 7.73 -1.60
C SER A 56 0.89 8.24 -2.89
N ASP A 57 -0.43 8.13 -2.99
CA ASP A 57 -1.15 8.73 -4.11
C ASP A 57 -1.06 10.25 -4.07
N ASN A 58 -0.93 10.82 -2.87
CA ASN A 58 -0.67 12.24 -2.70
C ASN A 58 0.79 12.41 -2.30
N PRO A 59 1.66 12.82 -3.22
CA PRO A 59 3.10 12.88 -2.96
C PRO A 59 3.50 13.92 -1.91
N ASP A 60 2.61 14.85 -1.60
CA ASP A 60 2.90 15.90 -0.62
C ASP A 60 2.54 15.50 0.80
N ARG A 61 1.99 14.30 0.98
CA ARG A 61 1.49 13.86 2.27
C ARG A 61 2.01 12.49 2.62
N GLY A 62 2.27 12.30 3.90
CA GLY A 62 2.65 11.01 4.44
C GLY A 62 4.06 10.60 4.09
N VAL A 63 4.42 9.44 4.56
CA VAL A 63 5.74 8.85 4.39
C VAL A 63 5.58 7.62 3.50
N ASP A 64 6.51 7.43 2.58
CA ASP A 64 6.51 6.28 1.70
C ASP A 64 7.94 5.86 1.38
N SER A 65 8.12 5.02 0.35
CA SER A 65 9.43 4.50 0.00
C SER A 65 10.45 5.56 -0.40
N ARG A 66 10.00 6.73 -0.84
CA ARG A 66 10.94 7.83 -1.11
C ARG A 66 11.69 8.25 0.16
N HIS A 67 11.08 8.04 1.31
CA HIS A 67 11.64 8.40 2.61
C HIS A 67 12.20 7.20 3.37
N ARG A 68 11.59 6.03 3.18
CA ARG A 68 11.87 4.83 3.99
C ARG A 68 12.54 3.70 3.22
N GLY A 69 12.61 3.79 1.88
CA GLY A 69 13.20 2.75 1.07
C GLY A 69 12.22 1.63 0.72
N VAL A 70 12.75 0.58 0.13
CA VAL A 70 11.98 -0.58 -0.32
C VAL A 70 11.39 -1.31 0.88
N VAL A 71 10.13 -1.72 0.78
CA VAL A 71 9.44 -2.50 1.82
C VAL A 71 9.50 -3.97 1.43
N ALA A 72 10.09 -4.79 2.30
CA ALA A 72 10.21 -6.23 2.05
C ALA A 72 8.82 -6.88 1.99
N ASP A 73 8.72 -7.97 1.23
CA ASP A 73 7.47 -8.71 1.09
C ASP A 73 6.86 -9.09 2.45
N ALA A 74 7.71 -9.43 3.42
CA ALA A 74 7.24 -9.82 4.75
C ALA A 74 6.52 -8.67 5.49
N ASP A 75 6.77 -7.44 5.09
CA ASP A 75 6.17 -6.27 5.71
C ASP A 75 4.98 -5.73 4.92
N VAL A 76 4.64 -6.35 3.81
CA VAL A 76 3.38 -6.07 3.10
C VAL A 76 2.32 -6.97 3.72
N ILE A 77 1.45 -6.38 4.51
CA ILE A 77 0.56 -7.11 5.42
C ILE A 77 -0.68 -7.64 4.70
N ALA A 78 -1.27 -6.82 3.84
CA ALA A 78 -2.56 -7.14 3.27
C ALA A 78 -2.81 -6.33 2.01
N VAL A 79 -3.82 -6.73 1.25
CA VAL A 79 -4.26 -6.01 0.06
C VAL A 79 -5.68 -5.51 0.30
N PRO A 80 -5.92 -4.20 0.26
CA PRO A 80 -7.28 -3.67 0.37
C PRO A 80 -8.09 -4.05 -0.85
N LEU A 81 -9.30 -4.55 -0.64
CA LEU A 81 -10.17 -5.00 -1.71
C LEU A 81 -11.24 -3.98 -2.05
N LEU A 82 -11.85 -3.39 -1.02
CA LEU A 82 -12.87 -2.40 -1.24
C LEU A 82 -13.05 -1.53 -0.01
N ARG A 83 -13.56 -0.33 -0.24
CA ARG A 83 -13.95 0.57 0.83
C ARG A 83 -15.40 0.26 1.21
N LEU A 84 -15.62 0.01 2.50
CA LEU A 84 -16.95 -0.29 3.02
C LEU A 84 -17.69 0.96 3.47
N TRP A 85 -16.95 1.96 3.92
CA TRP A 85 -17.52 3.16 4.47
C TRP A 85 -16.65 4.36 4.11
N PRO A 86 -17.22 5.50 3.77
CA PRO A 86 -18.65 5.82 3.78
C PRO A 86 -19.41 5.29 2.57
N ARG A 87 -18.73 4.97 1.48
CA ARG A 87 -19.40 4.42 0.30
C ARG A 87 -18.62 3.22 -0.21
N PRO A 88 -19.27 2.07 -0.42
CA PRO A 88 -18.61 0.91 -0.98
C PRO A 88 -17.99 1.23 -2.34
N ARG A 89 -16.73 0.83 -2.52
CA ARG A 89 -15.99 1.05 -3.75
C ARG A 89 -14.85 0.05 -3.87
N PRO A 90 -14.71 -0.62 -5.03
CA PRO A 90 -13.59 -1.54 -5.24
C PRO A 90 -12.25 -0.80 -5.22
N LEU A 91 -11.22 -1.43 -4.69
CA LEU A 91 -9.90 -0.84 -4.56
C LEU A 91 -8.79 -1.72 -5.11
N ASP A 92 -9.02 -3.03 -5.23
CA ASP A 92 -7.94 -3.93 -5.61
C ASP A 92 -7.74 -3.98 -7.12
N ARG A 93 -8.55 -3.27 -7.87
CA ARG A 93 -8.45 -3.23 -9.31
C ARG A 93 -7.67 -2.03 -9.74
N ARG A 94 -6.82 -2.22 -10.70
CA ARG A 94 -6.24 -1.09 -11.36
C ARG A 94 -7.25 -0.60 -12.35
N ARG A 95 -7.65 0.62 -12.17
CA ARG A 95 -8.55 1.19 -13.15
C ARG A 95 -7.79 1.61 -14.35
N LEU A 96 -8.42 1.44 -15.38
CA LEU A 96 -7.81 1.70 -16.67
C LEU A 96 -8.43 2.92 -17.28
#